data_f791c47afa3e5165e0f2c4e77a921784
#
_entry.id   f791c47afa3e5165e0f2c4e77a921784
#
_cell.length_a   1.000
_cell.length_b   1.000
_cell.length_c   1.000
_cell.angle_alpha   90.00
_cell.angle_beta   90.00
_cell.angle_gamma   90.00
#
_symmetry.space_group_name_H-M   'P 1'
#
loop_
_entity.id
_entity.type
_entity.pdbx_description
1 polymer ?
#
loop_
_entity_poly.entity_id
_entity_poly.type
_entity_poly.pdbx_seq_one_letter_code
_entity_poly.pdbx_strand_id
1 'polypeptide(L)'
;MLSFWEKDQLIDFDFAIAGGGILGLFTAFELSIKYPKARIAIFEKSMYGQGATTRNAGFACFGSMTEIASDRRKWGDEKTLEIIEKRWRGIQKIKNTLGSKIDYETYGGYELIFETKDIDSQLNETNRFLFPIFQKNVFSIAVDNLRRFGFSDAVKQLIFNPIEGQLHSGKLVLALHKLLQNKGVSFFSNSEITNYQSGEKVYF
;
A
#
# COMPACT_ATOMS: atom_id res chain seq x y z
N MET A 1 33.54 7.75 23.02
CA MET A 1 33.78 6.27 22.93
C MET A 1 32.47 5.61 23.38
N LEU A 2 31.91 4.71 22.59
CA LEU A 2 30.67 4.01 22.94
C LEU A 2 30.96 2.95 24.01
N SER A 3 30.04 2.80 24.96
CA SER A 3 30.12 1.75 26.00
C SER A 3 29.88 0.36 25.38
N PHE A 4 30.16 -0.70 26.11
CA PHE A 4 29.85 -2.06 25.72
C PHE A 4 28.33 -2.23 25.43
N TRP A 5 27.49 -1.68 26.29
CA TRP A 5 26.02 -1.78 26.19
C TRP A 5 25.46 -1.04 24.98
N GLU A 6 26.02 0.13 24.65
CA GLU A 6 25.63 0.86 23.44
C GLU A 6 26.03 0.09 22.19
N LYS A 7 27.23 -0.49 22.16
CA LYS A 7 27.67 -1.31 21.02
C LYS A 7 26.81 -2.55 20.87
N ASP A 8 26.51 -3.24 21.95
CA ASP A 8 25.69 -4.45 21.93
C ASP A 8 24.26 -4.19 21.48
N GLN A 9 23.63 -3.11 21.90
CA GLN A 9 22.22 -2.85 21.66
C GLN A 9 21.93 -1.92 20.48
N LEU A 10 22.82 -1.01 20.12
CA LEU A 10 22.52 0.10 19.22
C LEU A 10 23.30 0.09 17.89
N ILE A 11 24.31 -0.76 17.72
CA ILE A 11 25.20 -0.67 16.54
C ILE A 11 25.10 -1.87 15.61
N ASP A 12 25.09 -3.08 16.13
CA ASP A 12 25.12 -4.27 15.29
C ASP A 12 23.70 -4.78 15.01
N PHE A 13 23.26 -4.65 13.77
CA PHE A 13 22.01 -5.19 13.25
C PHE A 13 22.28 -6.11 12.07
N ASP A 14 21.49 -7.18 11.96
CA ASP A 14 21.52 -8.06 10.78
C ASP A 14 20.87 -7.39 9.56
N PHE A 15 19.87 -6.55 9.83
CA PHE A 15 19.17 -5.78 8.80
C PHE A 15 18.93 -4.33 9.26
N ALA A 16 19.38 -3.39 8.44
CA ALA A 16 19.12 -1.96 8.60
C ALA A 16 18.22 -1.49 7.45
N ILE A 17 17.10 -0.86 7.77
CA ILE A 17 16.11 -0.40 6.81
C ILE A 17 16.07 1.13 6.82
N ALA A 18 16.35 1.76 5.69
CA ALA A 18 16.23 3.20 5.52
C ALA A 18 14.79 3.59 5.17
N GLY A 19 14.13 4.30 6.08
CA GLY A 19 12.78 4.83 5.95
C GLY A 19 11.72 4.00 6.66
N GLY A 20 10.93 4.70 7.50
CA GLY A 20 9.79 4.18 8.27
C GLY A 20 8.43 4.31 7.56
N GLY A 21 8.41 4.43 6.23
CA GLY A 21 7.18 4.39 5.44
C GLY A 21 6.62 2.98 5.29
N ILE A 22 5.46 2.84 4.61
CA ILE A 22 4.77 1.55 4.45
C ILE A 22 5.68 0.45 3.89
N LEU A 23 6.55 0.79 2.95
CA LEU A 23 7.47 -0.17 2.35
C LEU A 23 8.49 -0.68 3.38
N GLY A 24 9.16 0.23 4.10
CA GLY A 24 10.13 -0.15 5.14
C GLY A 24 9.50 -0.93 6.29
N LEU A 25 8.32 -0.50 6.74
CA LEU A 25 7.58 -1.18 7.81
C LEU A 25 7.18 -2.62 7.41
N PHE A 26 6.65 -2.83 6.20
CA PHE A 26 6.33 -4.19 5.73
C PHE A 26 7.58 -5.01 5.41
N THR A 27 8.68 -4.39 4.95
CA THR A 27 9.97 -5.08 4.81
C THR A 27 10.45 -5.62 6.15
N ALA A 28 10.42 -4.78 7.20
CA ALA A 28 10.76 -5.22 8.56
C ALA A 28 9.84 -6.34 9.05
N PHE A 29 8.54 -6.24 8.75
CA PHE A 29 7.56 -7.27 9.12
C PHE A 29 7.89 -8.62 8.47
N GLU A 30 8.15 -8.65 7.16
CA GLU A 30 8.53 -9.87 6.45
C GLU A 30 9.85 -10.46 6.96
N LEU A 31 10.86 -9.60 7.17
CA LEU A 31 12.15 -10.02 7.72
C LEU A 31 11.99 -10.61 9.12
N SER A 32 11.15 -10.01 9.97
CA SER A 32 10.89 -10.52 11.32
C SER A 32 10.20 -11.89 11.35
N ILE A 33 9.44 -12.22 10.31
CA ILE A 33 8.84 -13.55 10.15
C ILE A 33 9.85 -14.54 9.61
N LYS A 34 10.57 -14.15 8.56
CA LYS A 34 11.53 -15.01 7.87
C LYS A 34 12.78 -15.31 8.71
N TYR A 35 13.21 -14.33 9.50
CA TYR A 35 14.40 -14.40 10.34
C TYR A 35 14.09 -14.00 11.78
N PRO A 36 13.39 -14.86 12.56
CA PRO A 36 12.84 -14.49 13.87
C PRO A 36 13.88 -14.21 14.95
N LYS A 37 15.16 -14.54 14.70
CA LYS A 37 16.29 -14.26 15.60
C LYS A 37 17.12 -13.07 15.15
N ALA A 38 16.85 -12.51 13.97
CA ALA A 38 17.62 -11.41 13.43
C ALA A 38 17.32 -10.10 14.18
N ARG A 39 18.35 -9.31 14.38
CA ARG A 39 18.26 -7.94 14.88
C ARG A 39 17.95 -7.01 13.71
N ILE A 40 16.77 -6.41 13.74
CA ILE A 40 16.27 -5.55 12.65
C ILE A 40 16.14 -4.13 13.19
N ALA A 41 16.65 -3.15 12.45
CA ALA A 41 16.49 -1.73 12.73
C ALA A 41 15.86 -0.98 11.59
N ILE A 42 15.01 -0.01 11.92
CA ILE A 42 14.45 0.97 10.98
C ILE A 42 14.98 2.34 11.36
N PHE A 43 15.61 3.02 10.40
CA PHE A 43 16.09 4.40 10.55
C PHE A 43 15.17 5.32 9.76
N GLU A 44 14.51 6.24 10.46
CA GLU A 44 13.56 7.18 9.88
C GLU A 44 14.02 8.62 10.16
N LYS A 45 14.12 9.42 9.10
CA LYS A 45 14.58 10.81 9.18
C LYS A 45 13.64 11.72 9.95
N SER A 46 12.36 11.41 9.94
CA SER A 46 11.32 12.16 10.66
C SER A 46 10.95 11.49 11.98
N MET A 47 10.10 12.14 12.75
CA MET A 47 9.66 11.59 14.03
C MET A 47 8.76 10.35 13.85
N TYR A 48 7.89 10.30 12.83
CA TYR A 48 6.89 9.26 12.64
C TYR A 48 6.67 8.85 11.18
N GLY A 49 7.68 8.89 10.32
CA GLY A 49 7.50 8.52 8.92
C GLY A 49 6.59 9.51 8.16
N GLN A 50 6.87 10.81 8.26
CA GLN A 50 6.12 11.89 7.63
C GLN A 50 6.34 11.94 6.11
N GLY A 51 5.77 10.99 5.40
CA GLY A 51 5.92 10.87 3.95
C GLY A 51 4.59 10.55 3.26
N ALA A 52 4.67 10.00 2.05
CA ALA A 52 3.51 9.61 1.26
C ALA A 52 2.57 8.63 1.99
N THR A 53 3.12 7.80 2.89
CA THR A 53 2.34 6.81 3.67
C THR A 53 1.28 7.44 4.57
N THR A 54 1.52 8.63 5.12
CA THR A 54 0.59 9.34 6.00
C THR A 54 -0.10 10.53 5.31
N ARG A 55 0.32 10.88 4.08
CA ARG A 55 -0.21 12.02 3.31
C ARG A 55 -0.94 11.54 2.07
N ASN A 56 -1.93 10.68 2.26
CA ASN A 56 -2.77 10.11 1.20
C ASN A 56 -4.22 10.01 1.67
N ALA A 57 -5.13 9.74 0.74
CA ALA A 57 -6.57 9.64 1.02
C ALA A 57 -6.99 8.29 1.65
N GLY A 58 -6.06 7.36 1.87
CA GLY A 58 -6.34 6.07 2.50
C GLY A 58 -7.07 5.06 1.62
N PHE A 59 -7.08 5.24 0.30
CA PHE A 59 -7.69 4.27 -0.61
C PHE A 59 -6.92 2.94 -0.62
N ALA A 60 -7.66 1.86 -0.40
CA ALA A 60 -7.19 0.49 -0.57
C ALA A 60 -7.74 -0.05 -1.89
N CYS A 61 -7.09 0.32 -2.99
CA CYS A 61 -7.50 0.01 -4.36
C CYS A 61 -6.35 -0.62 -5.16
N PHE A 62 -6.69 -1.30 -6.24
CA PHE A 62 -5.72 -1.91 -7.15
C PHE A 62 -5.66 -1.21 -8.52
N GLY A 63 -6.48 -0.21 -8.74
CA GLY A 63 -6.58 0.62 -9.93
C GLY A 63 -8.03 0.83 -10.37
N SER A 64 -8.35 2.01 -10.89
CA SER A 64 -9.65 2.28 -11.50
C SER A 64 -9.74 1.67 -12.91
N MET A 65 -10.93 1.61 -13.47
CA MET A 65 -11.14 1.04 -14.80
C MET A 65 -10.32 1.77 -15.88
N THR A 66 -10.31 3.10 -15.84
CA THR A 66 -9.55 3.89 -16.83
C THR A 66 -8.05 3.85 -16.61
N GLU A 67 -7.58 3.78 -15.34
CA GLU A 67 -6.16 3.55 -15.01
C GLU A 67 -5.70 2.21 -15.58
N ILE A 68 -6.44 1.13 -15.35
CA ILE A 68 -6.11 -0.21 -15.85
C ILE A 68 -6.04 -0.22 -17.39
N ALA A 69 -7.02 0.41 -18.07
CA ALA A 69 -6.98 0.51 -19.52
C ALA A 69 -5.76 1.30 -20.03
N SER A 70 -5.34 2.32 -19.30
CA SER A 70 -4.11 3.09 -19.60
C SER A 70 -2.86 2.25 -19.37
N ASP A 71 -2.78 1.54 -18.25
CA ASP A 71 -1.65 0.70 -17.89
C ASP A 71 -1.46 -0.45 -18.91
N ARG A 72 -2.54 -1.07 -19.39
CA ARG A 72 -2.51 -2.09 -20.44
C ARG A 72 -1.92 -1.57 -21.74
N ARG A 73 -2.28 -0.35 -22.14
CA ARG A 73 -1.70 0.30 -23.35
C ARG A 73 -0.22 0.58 -23.17
N LYS A 74 0.21 0.93 -21.96
CA LYS A 74 1.60 1.35 -21.66
C LYS A 74 2.55 0.17 -21.45
N TRP A 75 2.10 -0.87 -20.74
CA TRP A 75 2.96 -1.95 -20.26
C TRP A 75 2.58 -3.34 -20.80
N GLY A 76 1.46 -3.43 -21.52
CA GLY A 76 0.89 -4.69 -22.00
C GLY A 76 0.07 -5.42 -20.93
N ASP A 77 -0.68 -6.42 -21.36
CA ASP A 77 -1.64 -7.15 -20.53
C ASP A 77 -0.97 -7.97 -19.43
N GLU A 78 0.07 -8.72 -19.75
CA GLU A 78 0.76 -9.60 -18.79
C GLU A 78 1.33 -8.78 -17.60
N LYS A 79 2.05 -7.70 -17.90
CA LYS A 79 2.65 -6.84 -16.86
C LYS A 79 1.61 -6.12 -16.01
N THR A 80 0.54 -5.65 -16.65
CA THR A 80 -0.55 -4.98 -15.92
C THR A 80 -1.27 -5.95 -15.00
N LEU A 81 -1.54 -7.18 -15.44
CA LEU A 81 -2.17 -8.21 -14.62
C LEU A 81 -1.30 -8.58 -13.41
N GLU A 82 0.01 -8.74 -13.61
CA GLU A 82 0.97 -8.96 -12.52
C GLU A 82 0.94 -7.84 -11.46
N ILE A 83 0.88 -6.57 -11.90
CA ILE A 83 0.83 -5.42 -11.00
C ILE A 83 -0.47 -5.41 -10.20
N ILE A 84 -1.61 -5.64 -10.86
CA ILE A 84 -2.92 -5.69 -10.20
C ILE A 84 -2.97 -6.81 -9.17
N GLU A 85 -2.49 -7.99 -9.51
CA GLU A 85 -2.43 -9.12 -8.59
C GLU A 85 -1.57 -8.81 -7.35
N LYS A 86 -0.40 -8.19 -7.54
CA LYS A 86 0.46 -7.75 -6.43
C LYS A 86 -0.22 -6.69 -5.56
N ARG A 87 -0.88 -5.70 -6.15
CA ARG A 87 -1.64 -4.68 -5.42
C ARG A 87 -2.76 -5.34 -4.60
N TRP A 88 -3.53 -6.24 -5.21
CA TRP A 88 -4.60 -6.96 -4.53
C TRP A 88 -4.09 -7.82 -3.36
N ARG A 89 -3.04 -8.61 -3.57
CA ARG A 89 -2.38 -9.38 -2.49
C ARG A 89 -1.89 -8.47 -1.36
N GLY A 90 -1.35 -7.30 -1.68
CA GLY A 90 -0.95 -6.30 -0.70
C GLY A 90 -2.11 -5.80 0.15
N ILE A 91 -3.25 -5.48 -0.47
CA ILE A 91 -4.48 -5.09 0.24
C ILE A 91 -4.95 -6.20 1.19
N GLN A 92 -5.02 -7.44 0.71
CA GLN A 92 -5.41 -8.57 1.56
C GLN A 92 -4.44 -8.78 2.73
N LYS A 93 -3.14 -8.59 2.49
CA LYS A 93 -2.13 -8.68 3.54
C LYS A 93 -2.32 -7.62 4.62
N ILE A 94 -2.52 -6.35 4.23
CA ILE A 94 -2.82 -5.26 5.17
C ILE A 94 -4.06 -5.61 6.01
N LYS A 95 -5.15 -6.00 5.36
CA LYS A 95 -6.40 -6.36 6.00
C LYS A 95 -6.23 -7.51 6.99
N ASN A 96 -5.55 -8.58 6.59
CA ASN A 96 -5.34 -9.77 7.42
C ASN A 96 -4.37 -9.53 8.59
N THR A 97 -3.37 -8.63 8.40
CA THR A 97 -2.35 -8.35 9.42
C THR A 97 -2.86 -7.38 10.48
N LEU A 98 -3.60 -6.36 10.09
CA LEU A 98 -3.96 -5.23 10.94
C LEU A 98 -5.45 -5.14 11.25
N GLY A 99 -6.31 -5.62 10.35
CA GLY A 99 -7.76 -5.70 10.56
C GLY A 99 -8.39 -4.38 11.01
N SER A 100 -9.20 -4.45 12.05
CA SER A 100 -9.92 -3.29 12.62
C SER A 100 -9.03 -2.23 13.27
N LYS A 101 -7.73 -2.50 13.46
CA LYS A 101 -6.78 -1.55 14.08
C LYS A 101 -6.52 -0.30 13.23
N ILE A 102 -6.90 -0.33 11.96
CA ILE A 102 -6.61 0.70 10.97
C ILE A 102 -7.87 1.31 10.35
N ASP A 103 -9.03 1.08 10.96
CA ASP A 103 -10.34 1.48 10.43
C ASP A 103 -10.51 1.06 8.96
N TYR A 104 -10.18 -0.20 8.67
CA TYR A 104 -10.32 -0.73 7.32
C TYR A 104 -11.80 -1.02 7.04
N GLU A 105 -12.37 -0.32 6.04
CA GLU A 105 -13.76 -0.45 5.63
C GLU A 105 -13.85 -0.78 4.14
N THR A 106 -14.77 -1.69 3.77
CA THR A 106 -15.00 -2.09 2.38
C THR A 106 -16.33 -1.48 1.91
N TYR A 107 -16.32 -0.19 1.60
CA TYR A 107 -17.50 0.54 1.10
C TYR A 107 -17.60 0.54 -0.42
N GLY A 108 -16.59 0.01 -1.11
CA GLY A 108 -16.42 0.15 -2.53
C GLY A 108 -15.85 1.51 -2.93
N GLY A 109 -15.60 1.66 -4.21
CA GLY A 109 -15.09 2.89 -4.82
C GLY A 109 -15.90 3.29 -6.04
N TYR A 110 -15.95 4.57 -6.33
CA TYR A 110 -16.61 5.11 -7.51
C TYR A 110 -15.61 5.89 -8.36
N GLU A 111 -15.52 5.55 -9.64
CA GLU A 111 -14.78 6.34 -10.63
C GLU A 111 -15.76 7.24 -11.37
N LEU A 112 -15.45 8.54 -11.44
CA LEU A 112 -16.25 9.53 -12.14
C LEU A 112 -15.88 9.56 -13.62
N ILE A 113 -16.85 9.34 -14.49
CA ILE A 113 -16.68 9.35 -15.95
C ILE A 113 -17.27 10.63 -16.51
N PHE A 114 -16.47 11.39 -17.24
CA PHE A 114 -16.85 12.65 -17.87
C PHE A 114 -17.22 12.50 -19.35
N GLU A 115 -16.77 11.43 -20.00
CA GLU A 115 -17.05 11.10 -21.39
C GLU A 115 -17.56 9.66 -21.48
N THR A 116 -18.70 9.45 -22.13
CA THR A 116 -19.36 8.13 -22.19
C THR A 116 -19.05 7.34 -23.45
N LYS A 117 -18.24 7.88 -24.38
CA LYS A 117 -17.88 7.17 -25.59
C LYS A 117 -17.20 5.84 -25.27
N ASP A 118 -17.76 4.75 -25.79
CA ASP A 118 -17.26 3.38 -25.68
C ASP A 118 -17.13 2.83 -24.24
N ILE A 119 -17.80 3.45 -23.24
CA ILE A 119 -17.65 3.06 -21.84
C ILE A 119 -18.11 1.62 -21.56
N ASP A 120 -19.21 1.17 -22.18
CA ASP A 120 -19.72 -0.19 -22.01
C ASP A 120 -18.75 -1.24 -22.57
N SER A 121 -18.12 -0.93 -23.71
CA SER A 121 -17.10 -1.78 -24.30
C SER A 121 -15.87 -1.88 -23.40
N GLN A 122 -15.38 -0.74 -22.89
CA GLN A 122 -14.25 -0.67 -21.98
C GLN A 122 -14.53 -1.41 -20.66
N LEU A 123 -15.73 -1.27 -20.11
CA LEU A 123 -16.17 -1.95 -18.90
C LEU A 123 -16.13 -3.48 -19.10
N ASN A 124 -16.73 -3.98 -20.17
CA ASN A 124 -16.76 -5.40 -20.47
C ASN A 124 -15.37 -5.98 -20.72
N GLU A 125 -14.55 -5.26 -21.46
CA GLU A 125 -13.16 -5.64 -21.74
C GLU A 125 -12.33 -5.70 -20.44
N THR A 126 -12.42 -4.67 -19.57
CA THR A 126 -11.69 -4.64 -18.32
C THR A 126 -12.14 -5.74 -17.36
N ASN A 127 -13.44 -6.00 -17.25
CA ASN A 127 -13.95 -7.11 -16.45
C ASN A 127 -13.45 -8.48 -16.95
N ARG A 128 -13.43 -8.68 -18.26
CA ARG A 128 -12.88 -9.92 -18.87
C ARG A 128 -11.38 -10.05 -18.58
N PHE A 129 -10.65 -8.96 -18.70
CA PHE A 129 -9.22 -8.89 -18.41
C PHE A 129 -8.89 -9.26 -16.95
N LEU A 130 -9.73 -8.83 -16.00
CA LEU A 130 -9.54 -9.07 -14.56
C LEU A 130 -10.06 -10.42 -14.08
N PHE A 131 -10.82 -11.12 -14.91
CA PHE A 131 -11.46 -12.39 -14.53
C PHE A 131 -10.49 -13.46 -14.00
N PRO A 132 -9.24 -13.61 -14.51
CA PRO A 132 -8.28 -14.55 -13.95
C PRO A 132 -7.94 -14.34 -12.48
N ILE A 133 -7.96 -13.07 -12.00
CA ILE A 133 -7.66 -12.74 -10.60
C ILE A 133 -8.89 -12.88 -9.71
N PHE A 134 -10.03 -12.34 -10.15
CA PHE A 134 -11.20 -12.14 -9.27
C PHE A 134 -12.32 -13.16 -9.47
N GLN A 135 -12.32 -13.93 -10.56
CA GLN A 135 -13.33 -14.92 -10.95
C GLN A 135 -14.77 -14.36 -10.99
N LYS A 136 -14.90 -13.05 -11.20
CA LYS A 136 -16.14 -12.31 -11.29
C LYS A 136 -15.94 -10.97 -11.98
N ASN A 137 -17.03 -10.33 -12.38
CA ASN A 137 -17.00 -8.93 -12.79
C ASN A 137 -16.74 -8.04 -11.58
N VAL A 138 -15.76 -7.17 -11.70
CA VAL A 138 -15.31 -6.27 -10.63
C VAL A 138 -15.98 -4.90 -10.75
N PHE A 139 -16.07 -4.39 -11.97
CA PHE A 139 -16.65 -3.08 -12.24
C PHE A 139 -18.08 -3.18 -12.76
N SER A 140 -18.91 -2.24 -12.34
CA SER A 140 -20.30 -2.10 -12.82
C SER A 140 -20.69 -0.62 -12.96
N ILE A 141 -21.67 -0.32 -13.79
CA ILE A 141 -22.25 1.02 -13.89
C ILE A 141 -23.19 1.25 -12.71
N ALA A 142 -23.06 2.40 -12.05
CA ALA A 142 -23.88 2.79 -10.90
C ALA A 142 -24.84 3.93 -11.26
N VAL A 143 -25.89 3.63 -12.03
CA VAL A 143 -26.82 4.62 -12.58
C VAL A 143 -27.53 5.43 -11.49
N ASP A 144 -28.05 4.75 -10.45
CA ASP A 144 -28.88 5.39 -9.42
C ASP A 144 -28.10 6.31 -8.50
N ASN A 145 -26.77 6.08 -8.37
CA ASN A 145 -25.93 6.82 -7.44
C ASN A 145 -25.50 8.19 -7.96
N LEU A 146 -25.55 8.42 -9.28
CA LEU A 146 -25.18 9.71 -9.87
C LEU A 146 -26.01 10.86 -9.28
N ARG A 147 -27.35 10.69 -9.22
CA ARG A 147 -28.26 11.68 -8.64
C ARG A 147 -28.10 11.80 -7.12
N ARG A 148 -27.87 10.69 -6.45
CA ARG A 148 -27.75 10.62 -4.98
C ARG A 148 -26.55 11.41 -4.48
N PHE A 149 -25.45 11.42 -5.20
CA PHE A 149 -24.20 12.11 -4.76
C PHE A 149 -24.19 13.60 -5.10
N GLY A 150 -25.16 14.11 -5.87
CA GLY A 150 -25.27 15.54 -6.17
C GLY A 150 -24.15 16.09 -7.05
N PHE A 151 -23.54 15.25 -7.89
CA PHE A 151 -22.55 15.69 -8.87
C PHE A 151 -23.18 16.60 -9.93
N SER A 152 -22.39 17.51 -10.49
CA SER A 152 -22.79 18.33 -11.61
C SER A 152 -23.00 17.51 -12.89
N ASP A 153 -23.68 18.09 -13.87
CA ASP A 153 -23.91 17.46 -15.20
C ASP A 153 -22.63 17.15 -15.99
N ALA A 154 -21.48 17.63 -15.51
CA ALA A 154 -20.18 17.27 -16.07
C ALA A 154 -19.87 15.78 -15.86
N VAL A 155 -20.31 15.18 -14.75
CA VAL A 155 -20.17 13.74 -14.51
C VAL A 155 -21.28 13.02 -15.24
N LYS A 156 -20.90 12.23 -16.23
CA LYS A 156 -21.85 11.52 -17.11
C LYS A 156 -22.23 10.14 -16.60
N GLN A 157 -21.30 9.48 -15.90
CA GLN A 157 -21.50 8.12 -15.41
C GLN A 157 -20.60 7.84 -14.20
N LEU A 158 -20.97 6.86 -13.37
CA LEU A 158 -20.17 6.33 -12.29
C LEU A 158 -19.88 4.86 -12.55
N ILE A 159 -18.63 4.47 -12.41
CA ILE A 159 -18.22 3.07 -12.40
C ILE A 159 -17.95 2.67 -10.94
N PHE A 160 -18.66 1.64 -10.49
CA PHE A 160 -18.56 1.14 -9.13
C PHE A 160 -17.69 -0.10 -9.04
N ASN A 161 -16.82 -0.15 -8.03
CA ASN A 161 -16.03 -1.31 -7.67
C ASN A 161 -16.35 -1.70 -6.21
N PRO A 162 -17.08 -2.78 -5.96
CA PRO A 162 -17.52 -3.17 -4.61
C PRO A 162 -16.42 -3.74 -3.71
N ILE A 163 -15.24 -4.05 -4.26
CA ILE A 163 -14.16 -4.67 -3.51
C ILE A 163 -13.05 -3.71 -3.07
N GLU A 164 -13.15 -2.46 -3.47
CA GLU A 164 -12.30 -1.41 -2.94
C GLU A 164 -12.67 -1.06 -1.51
N GLY A 165 -11.68 -0.53 -0.78
CA GLY A 165 -11.85 -0.10 0.60
C GLY A 165 -11.11 1.18 0.89
N GLN A 166 -11.29 1.62 2.13
CA GLN A 166 -10.53 2.72 2.70
C GLN A 166 -9.93 2.30 4.03
N LEU A 167 -8.90 3.02 4.46
CA LEU A 167 -8.25 2.83 5.74
C LEU A 167 -7.71 4.15 6.27
N HIS A 168 -7.48 4.21 7.56
CA HIS A 168 -6.83 5.35 8.19
C HIS A 168 -5.32 5.22 8.11
N SER A 169 -4.68 5.94 7.19
CA SER A 169 -3.23 5.84 6.91
C SER A 169 -2.33 6.14 8.13
N GLY A 170 -2.74 7.06 9.01
CA GLY A 170 -2.05 7.32 10.28
C GLY A 170 -2.12 6.13 11.25
N LYS A 171 -3.30 5.52 11.41
CA LYS A 171 -3.45 4.30 12.22
C LYS A 171 -2.69 3.12 11.63
N LEU A 172 -2.57 3.02 10.30
CA LEU A 172 -1.75 2.02 9.63
C LEU A 172 -0.30 2.06 10.10
N VAL A 173 0.32 3.24 10.08
CA VAL A 173 1.71 3.42 10.52
C VAL A 173 1.86 3.07 12.01
N LEU A 174 1.00 3.62 12.87
CA LEU A 174 1.05 3.36 14.32
C LEU A 174 0.84 1.88 14.66
N ALA A 175 -0.10 1.21 13.99
CA ALA A 175 -0.36 -0.20 14.21
C ALA A 175 0.83 -1.08 13.77
N LEU A 176 1.48 -0.75 12.64
CA LEU A 176 2.70 -1.44 12.19
C LEU A 176 3.86 -1.19 13.15
N HIS A 177 4.07 0.04 13.61
CA HIS A 177 5.11 0.33 14.62
C HIS A 177 4.92 -0.53 15.87
N LYS A 178 3.71 -0.54 16.44
CA LYS A 178 3.42 -1.35 17.64
C LYS A 178 3.63 -2.85 17.39
N LEU A 179 3.20 -3.34 16.23
CA LEU A 179 3.38 -4.74 15.84
C LEU A 179 4.86 -5.11 15.75
N LEU A 180 5.68 -4.24 15.14
CA LEU A 180 7.11 -4.47 14.93
C LEU A 180 7.91 -4.34 16.23
N GLN A 181 7.57 -3.38 17.09
CA GLN A 181 8.16 -3.27 18.43
C GLN A 181 7.93 -4.55 19.25
N ASN A 182 6.71 -5.11 19.19
CA ASN A 182 6.40 -6.39 19.86
C ASN A 182 7.19 -7.59 19.27
N LYS A 183 7.74 -7.44 18.06
CA LYS A 183 8.62 -8.43 17.40
C LYS A 183 10.11 -8.14 17.62
N GLY A 184 10.46 -7.15 18.44
CA GLY A 184 11.85 -6.79 18.75
C GLY A 184 12.55 -5.95 17.69
N VAL A 185 11.80 -5.35 16.75
CA VAL A 185 12.38 -4.42 15.77
C VAL A 185 12.70 -3.09 16.44
N SER A 186 13.93 -2.61 16.28
CA SER A 186 14.39 -1.32 16.79
C SER A 186 14.00 -0.17 15.86
N PHE A 187 13.58 0.96 16.43
CA PHE A 187 13.24 2.17 15.69
C PHE A 187 14.12 3.33 16.10
N PHE A 188 14.76 3.95 15.12
CA PHE A 188 15.54 5.17 15.28
C PHE A 188 14.87 6.30 14.50
N SER A 189 14.08 7.11 15.22
CA SER A 189 13.47 8.32 14.68
C SER A 189 14.46 9.48 14.64
N ASN A 190 14.21 10.49 13.82
CA ASN A 190 15.10 11.63 13.58
C ASN A 190 16.54 11.19 13.21
N SER A 191 16.65 10.08 12.50
CA SER A 191 17.92 9.44 12.13
C SER A 191 17.94 9.25 10.61
N GLU A 192 18.44 10.28 9.91
CA GLU A 192 18.57 10.24 8.46
C GLU A 192 19.83 9.50 8.06
N ILE A 193 19.70 8.46 7.24
CA ILE A 193 20.84 7.83 6.58
C ILE A 193 21.22 8.71 5.39
N THR A 194 22.35 9.40 5.49
CA THR A 194 22.84 10.32 4.46
C THR A 194 23.86 9.69 3.53
N ASN A 195 24.54 8.64 3.99
CA ASN A 195 25.53 7.92 3.21
C ASN A 195 25.66 6.48 3.72
N TYR A 196 26.25 5.60 2.93
CA TYR A 196 26.58 4.25 3.35
C TYR A 196 27.87 3.77 2.68
N GLN A 197 28.57 2.88 3.33
CA GLN A 197 29.72 2.18 2.76
C GLN A 197 29.46 0.68 2.79
N SER A 198 29.66 0.02 1.66
CA SER A 198 29.53 -1.42 1.54
C SER A 198 30.87 -2.12 1.74
N GLY A 199 30.87 -3.22 2.49
CA GLY A 199 32.04 -4.06 2.77
C GLY A 199 31.57 -5.43 3.29
N GLU A 200 32.31 -6.06 4.18
CA GLU A 200 31.83 -7.23 4.92
C GLU A 200 30.59 -6.90 5.77
N LYS A 201 30.50 -5.65 6.25
CA LYS A 201 29.32 -5.04 6.87
C LYS A 201 29.00 -3.74 6.15
N VAL A 202 27.74 -3.29 6.26
CA VAL A 202 27.33 -1.95 5.80
C VAL A 202 27.44 -0.99 6.98
N TYR A 203 28.10 0.14 6.76
CA TYR A 203 28.22 1.24 7.72
C TYR A 203 27.45 2.46 7.20
N PHE A 204 26.78 3.21 8.08
CA PHE A 204 26.01 4.42 7.77
C PHE A 204 26.00 5.40 8.96
#